data_a56a9a5063f52ce8e618321a8f12154a
#
_entry.id   a56a9a5063f52ce8e618321a8f12154a
#
_cell.length_a   1.000
_cell.length_b   1.000
_cell.length_c   1.000
_cell.angle_alpha   90.00
_cell.angle_beta   90.00
_cell.angle_gamma   90.00
#
_symmetry.space_group_name_H-M   'P 1'
#
loop_
_entity.id
_entity.type
_entity.pdbx_description
1 polymer ?
#
loop_
_entity_poly.entity_id
_entity_poly.type
_entity_poly.pdbx_seq_one_letter_code
_entity_poly.pdbx_strand_id
1 'polypeptide(L)'
;NKSALNSIKEIINNDFKIGNGSLNIQDYVKTLTQTIFSLGSSDYSQLEFAEYIFRLLSRVKTKFQTSIFVDESFVKWSEDLIIAYENENLESKYNDFRLLMKEYRDGILLYELTDQKIWSKAVKDTVGLNSFYLKNKQNYMWDKRVNASIINCINESMALKVRKKIMKGHMNLDEIQSKINK
;
A
#
# COMPACT_ATOMS: atom_id res chain seq x y z
N ASN A 1 -6.67 -33.71 -15.80
CA ASN A 1 -6.56 -35.15 -15.51
C ASN A 1 -7.69 -35.57 -14.55
N LYS A 2 -8.74 -36.22 -15.11
CA LYS A 2 -9.93 -36.64 -14.33
C LYS A 2 -9.58 -37.72 -13.29
N SER A 3 -8.62 -38.62 -13.58
CA SER A 3 -8.21 -39.67 -12.63
C SER A 3 -7.60 -39.05 -11.36
N ALA A 4 -6.75 -38.06 -11.52
CA ALA A 4 -6.13 -37.33 -10.43
C ALA A 4 -7.15 -36.61 -9.51
N LEU A 5 -8.21 -36.04 -10.09
CA LEU A 5 -9.29 -35.42 -9.33
C LEU A 5 -10.12 -36.42 -8.58
N ASN A 6 -10.40 -37.60 -9.21
CA ASN A 6 -11.17 -38.65 -8.56
C ASN A 6 -10.46 -39.25 -7.33
N SER A 7 -9.14 -39.42 -7.38
CA SER A 7 -8.38 -39.87 -6.21
C SER A 7 -8.52 -38.92 -5.02
N ILE A 8 -8.52 -37.61 -5.26
CA ILE A 8 -8.73 -36.59 -4.20
C ILE A 8 -10.17 -36.67 -3.67
N LYS A 9 -11.16 -36.87 -4.54
CA LYS A 9 -12.57 -37.03 -4.13
C LYS A 9 -12.74 -38.25 -3.24
N GLU A 10 -12.06 -39.36 -3.55
CA GLU A 10 -12.09 -40.59 -2.75
C GLU A 10 -11.46 -40.37 -1.36
N ILE A 11 -10.31 -39.73 -1.28
CA ILE A 11 -9.67 -39.37 -0.01
C ILE A 11 -10.61 -38.53 0.85
N ILE A 12 -11.22 -37.51 0.29
CA ILE A 12 -12.13 -36.61 1.01
C ILE A 12 -13.37 -37.40 1.50
N ASN A 13 -13.94 -38.27 0.66
CA ASN A 13 -15.11 -39.07 1.05
C ASN A 13 -14.80 -40.07 2.18
N ASN A 14 -13.60 -40.67 2.16
CA ASN A 14 -13.24 -41.71 3.11
C ASN A 14 -12.72 -41.15 4.43
N ASP A 15 -11.88 -40.13 4.36
CA ASP A 15 -11.04 -39.71 5.48
C ASP A 15 -11.48 -38.39 6.11
N PHE A 16 -12.22 -37.54 5.36
CA PHE A 16 -12.67 -36.24 5.90
C PHE A 16 -13.99 -36.38 6.67
N LYS A 17 -13.99 -35.95 7.94
CA LYS A 17 -15.19 -35.81 8.78
C LYS A 17 -15.33 -34.38 9.29
N ILE A 18 -16.48 -33.79 9.06
CA ILE A 18 -16.79 -32.42 9.53
C ILE A 18 -16.62 -32.38 11.06
N GLY A 19 -15.80 -31.43 11.52
CA GLY A 19 -15.55 -31.20 12.96
C GLY A 19 -14.47 -32.07 13.60
N ASN A 20 -13.91 -33.08 12.90
CA ASN A 20 -12.91 -33.99 13.44
C ASN A 20 -11.47 -33.79 12.95
N GLY A 21 -11.12 -32.56 12.57
CA GLY A 21 -9.75 -32.21 12.19
C GLY A 21 -9.51 -32.07 10.68
N SER A 22 -8.40 -31.51 10.35
CA SER A 22 -7.94 -31.32 8.95
C SER A 22 -7.26 -32.62 8.47
N LEU A 23 -7.46 -32.95 7.19
CA LEU A 23 -6.63 -33.95 6.51
C LEU A 23 -5.17 -33.46 6.51
N ASN A 24 -4.25 -34.38 6.88
CA ASN A 24 -2.83 -34.06 6.86
C ASN A 24 -2.25 -34.47 5.51
N ILE A 25 -1.71 -33.53 4.77
CA ILE A 25 -1.13 -33.75 3.44
C ILE A 25 0.01 -34.79 3.48
N GLN A 26 0.76 -34.86 4.59
CA GLN A 26 1.90 -35.78 4.73
C GLN A 26 1.50 -37.26 4.60
N ASP A 27 0.26 -37.59 4.94
CA ASP A 27 -0.25 -38.98 4.85
C ASP A 27 -0.46 -39.40 3.38
N TYR A 28 -0.55 -38.45 2.46
CA TYR A 28 -0.90 -38.68 1.05
C TYR A 28 0.22 -38.36 0.06
N VAL A 29 1.37 -37.86 0.51
CA VAL A 29 2.50 -37.44 -0.38
C VAL A 29 2.92 -38.59 -1.32
N LYS A 30 2.88 -39.85 -0.86
CA LYS A 30 3.29 -40.99 -1.68
C LYS A 30 2.21 -41.48 -2.68
N THR A 31 0.96 -41.07 -2.48
CA THR A 31 -0.18 -41.49 -3.31
C THR A 31 -0.59 -40.43 -4.32
N LEU A 32 -0.37 -39.14 -4.02
CA LEU A 32 -0.76 -38.00 -4.86
C LEU A 32 0.41 -37.52 -5.75
N THR A 33 0.83 -38.37 -6.69
CA THR A 33 2.03 -38.18 -7.50
C THR A 33 1.75 -37.71 -8.95
N GLN A 34 0.47 -37.67 -9.34
CA GLN A 34 0.11 -37.37 -10.73
C GLN A 34 0.13 -35.87 -11.04
N THR A 35 0.44 -35.51 -12.26
CA THR A 35 0.20 -34.17 -12.81
C THR A 35 -1.29 -34.00 -13.05
N ILE A 36 -1.88 -32.96 -12.50
CA ILE A 36 -3.31 -32.67 -12.61
C ILE A 36 -3.62 -31.85 -13.87
N PHE A 37 -2.80 -30.83 -14.15
CA PHE A 37 -2.81 -30.10 -15.42
C PHE A 37 -1.44 -29.42 -15.66
N SER A 38 -1.22 -29.00 -16.93
CA SER A 38 -0.03 -28.27 -17.34
C SER A 38 -0.41 -26.92 -17.98
N LEU A 39 0.38 -25.90 -17.74
CA LEU A 39 0.20 -24.57 -18.31
C LEU A 39 1.53 -24.03 -18.81
N GLY A 40 1.67 -23.94 -20.14
CA GLY A 40 2.95 -23.63 -20.78
C GLY A 40 4.00 -24.69 -20.45
N SER A 41 5.10 -24.30 -19.84
CA SER A 41 6.18 -25.19 -19.38
C SER A 41 6.04 -25.66 -17.93
N SER A 42 4.99 -25.24 -17.22
CA SER A 42 4.78 -25.53 -15.81
C SER A 42 3.76 -26.66 -15.63
N ASP A 43 4.15 -27.69 -14.87
CA ASP A 43 3.29 -28.78 -14.48
C ASP A 43 2.81 -28.60 -13.05
N TYR A 44 1.50 -28.70 -12.86
CA TYR A 44 0.85 -28.60 -11.54
C TYR A 44 0.46 -29.97 -11.05
N SER A 45 0.92 -30.30 -9.86
CA SER A 45 0.77 -31.63 -9.29
C SER A 45 -0.57 -31.82 -8.57
N GLN A 46 -0.98 -33.04 -8.47
CA GLN A 46 -2.10 -33.48 -7.64
C GLN A 46 -1.89 -33.13 -6.16
N LEU A 47 -0.65 -33.17 -5.69
CA LEU A 47 -0.29 -32.82 -4.32
C LEU A 47 -0.54 -31.35 -4.02
N GLU A 48 -0.14 -30.44 -4.92
CA GLU A 48 -0.37 -28.99 -4.75
C GLU A 48 -1.86 -28.66 -4.68
N PHE A 49 -2.68 -29.31 -5.51
CA PHE A 49 -4.13 -29.12 -5.42
C PHE A 49 -4.70 -29.72 -4.14
N ALA A 50 -4.17 -30.87 -3.67
CA ALA A 50 -4.59 -31.47 -2.39
C ALA A 50 -4.24 -30.55 -1.20
N GLU A 51 -3.08 -29.93 -1.19
CA GLU A 51 -2.72 -28.93 -0.17
C GLU A 51 -3.70 -27.75 -0.15
N TYR A 52 -4.06 -27.25 -1.33
CA TYR A 52 -5.04 -26.17 -1.45
C TYR A 52 -6.41 -26.58 -0.89
N ILE A 53 -6.95 -27.73 -1.33
CA ILE A 53 -8.30 -28.15 -0.94
C ILE A 53 -8.37 -28.59 0.53
N PHE A 54 -7.35 -29.24 1.07
CA PHE A 54 -7.31 -29.65 2.48
C PHE A 54 -7.31 -28.44 3.42
N ARG A 55 -6.64 -27.36 3.02
CA ARG A 55 -6.69 -26.07 3.72
C ARG A 55 -8.08 -25.44 3.67
N LEU A 56 -8.82 -25.58 2.57
CA LEU A 56 -10.21 -25.14 2.49
C LEU A 56 -11.10 -25.97 3.41
N LEU A 57 -10.95 -27.30 3.38
CA LEU A 57 -11.73 -28.24 4.19
C LEU A 57 -11.60 -27.98 5.69
N SER A 58 -10.43 -27.54 6.17
CA SER A 58 -10.24 -27.20 7.59
C SER A 58 -11.18 -26.09 8.09
N ARG A 59 -11.76 -25.30 7.19
CA ARG A 59 -12.69 -24.18 7.49
C ARG A 59 -14.15 -24.56 7.29
N VAL A 60 -14.44 -25.73 6.71
CA VAL A 60 -15.80 -26.18 6.40
C VAL A 60 -16.50 -26.67 7.67
N LYS A 61 -17.64 -26.06 7.99
CA LYS A 61 -18.47 -26.38 9.16
C LYS A 61 -19.82 -27.01 8.82
N THR A 62 -20.19 -27.02 7.55
CA THR A 62 -21.49 -27.49 7.06
C THR A 62 -21.31 -28.68 6.11
N LYS A 63 -22.36 -29.51 5.97
CA LYS A 63 -22.37 -30.62 5.00
C LYS A 63 -22.28 -30.05 3.57
N PHE A 64 -21.52 -30.72 2.71
CA PHE A 64 -21.35 -30.40 1.30
C PHE A 64 -21.31 -31.69 0.47
N GLN A 65 -21.53 -31.54 -0.84
CA GLN A 65 -21.37 -32.66 -1.78
C GLN A 65 -19.92 -32.64 -2.30
N THR A 66 -19.14 -33.66 -1.94
CA THR A 66 -17.69 -33.74 -2.22
C THR A 66 -17.36 -33.51 -3.68
N SER A 67 -18.13 -34.13 -4.62
CA SER A 67 -17.84 -33.98 -6.04
C SER A 67 -17.93 -32.52 -6.49
N ILE A 68 -19.00 -31.82 -6.11
CA ILE A 68 -19.23 -30.42 -6.48
C ILE A 68 -18.14 -29.56 -5.83
N PHE A 69 -17.87 -29.73 -4.54
CA PHE A 69 -16.87 -28.96 -3.81
C PHE A 69 -15.48 -29.09 -4.42
N VAL A 70 -15.06 -30.30 -4.78
CA VAL A 70 -13.75 -30.54 -5.41
C VAL A 70 -13.69 -29.92 -6.80
N ASP A 71 -14.75 -30.08 -7.61
CA ASP A 71 -14.78 -29.57 -8.98
C ASP A 71 -14.77 -28.03 -9.00
N GLU A 72 -15.58 -27.36 -8.18
CA GLU A 72 -15.59 -25.90 -8.03
C GLU A 72 -14.25 -25.36 -7.47
N SER A 73 -13.69 -26.05 -6.48
CA SER A 73 -12.38 -25.69 -5.91
C SER A 73 -11.26 -25.84 -6.95
N PHE A 74 -11.34 -26.85 -7.81
CA PHE A 74 -10.36 -27.04 -8.87
C PHE A 74 -10.46 -25.92 -9.94
N VAL A 75 -11.67 -25.56 -10.34
CA VAL A 75 -11.86 -24.44 -11.29
C VAL A 75 -11.24 -23.16 -10.71
N LYS A 76 -11.58 -22.82 -9.47
CA LYS A 76 -11.05 -21.61 -8.84
C LYS A 76 -9.52 -21.63 -8.69
N TRP A 77 -8.96 -22.76 -8.25
CA TRP A 77 -7.53 -22.91 -8.10
C TRP A 77 -6.80 -22.81 -9.43
N SER A 78 -7.35 -23.40 -10.51
CA SER A 78 -6.76 -23.31 -11.85
C SER A 78 -6.87 -21.93 -12.44
N GLU A 79 -7.95 -21.21 -12.21
CA GLU A 79 -8.10 -19.80 -12.61
C GLU A 79 -7.05 -18.89 -11.95
N ASP A 80 -6.87 -19.04 -10.65
CA ASP A 80 -5.86 -18.28 -9.89
C ASP A 80 -4.43 -18.56 -10.43
N LEU A 81 -4.13 -19.82 -10.76
CA LEU A 81 -2.84 -20.20 -11.34
C LEU A 81 -2.64 -19.67 -12.78
N ILE A 82 -3.69 -19.67 -13.60
CA ILE A 82 -3.64 -19.11 -14.94
C ILE A 82 -3.37 -17.61 -14.88
N ILE A 83 -4.04 -16.89 -13.97
CA ILE A 83 -3.82 -15.46 -13.78
C ILE A 83 -2.39 -15.19 -13.28
N ALA A 84 -1.89 -15.98 -12.33
CA ALA A 84 -0.51 -15.86 -11.85
C ALA A 84 0.50 -16.09 -12.98
N TYR A 85 0.32 -17.15 -13.75
CA TYR A 85 1.17 -17.46 -14.90
C TYR A 85 1.18 -16.34 -15.96
N GLU A 86 0.00 -15.79 -16.29
CA GLU A 86 -0.09 -14.66 -17.21
C GLU A 86 0.63 -13.42 -16.65
N ASN A 87 0.42 -13.11 -15.36
CA ASN A 87 1.10 -11.98 -14.72
C ASN A 87 2.63 -12.11 -14.74
N GLU A 88 3.16 -13.30 -14.47
CA GLU A 88 4.62 -13.55 -14.54
C GLU A 88 5.18 -13.41 -15.95
N ASN A 89 4.35 -13.68 -16.96
CA ASN A 89 4.75 -13.63 -18.36
C ASN A 89 4.43 -12.30 -19.07
N LEU A 90 3.75 -11.34 -18.42
CA LEU A 90 3.35 -10.08 -19.05
C LEU A 90 4.52 -9.31 -19.66
N GLU A 91 5.63 -9.18 -18.93
CA GLU A 91 6.81 -8.45 -19.43
C GLU A 91 7.47 -9.14 -20.64
N SER A 92 7.39 -10.45 -20.73
CA SER A 92 7.94 -11.22 -21.86
C SER A 92 7.01 -11.19 -23.09
N LYS A 93 5.69 -11.18 -22.86
CA LYS A 93 4.67 -11.21 -23.91
C LYS A 93 4.39 -9.83 -24.50
N TYR A 94 4.39 -8.78 -23.68
CA TYR A 94 3.98 -7.43 -24.07
C TYR A 94 5.12 -6.43 -23.89
N ASN A 95 5.69 -5.97 -25.00
CA ASN A 95 6.81 -5.04 -24.97
C ASN A 95 6.48 -3.71 -24.28
N ASP A 96 5.28 -3.18 -24.52
CA ASP A 96 4.85 -1.90 -23.92
C ASP A 96 4.74 -2.01 -22.40
N PHE A 97 4.21 -3.13 -21.90
CA PHE A 97 4.18 -3.42 -20.48
C PHE A 97 5.59 -3.53 -19.88
N ARG A 98 6.49 -4.22 -20.55
CA ARG A 98 7.90 -4.34 -20.15
C ARG A 98 8.59 -2.98 -20.07
N LEU A 99 8.37 -2.12 -21.05
CA LEU A 99 8.93 -0.76 -21.05
C LEU A 99 8.37 0.08 -19.92
N LEU A 100 7.06 0.01 -19.67
CA LEU A 100 6.41 0.68 -18.55
C LEU A 100 6.96 0.21 -17.19
N MET A 101 7.09 -1.08 -16.99
CA MET A 101 7.65 -1.65 -15.77
C MET A 101 9.12 -1.27 -15.57
N LYS A 102 9.88 -1.16 -16.66
CA LYS A 102 11.25 -0.64 -16.61
C LYS A 102 11.28 0.81 -16.16
N GLU A 103 10.44 1.66 -16.74
CA GLU A 103 10.34 3.08 -16.35
C GLU A 103 10.00 3.25 -14.87
N TYR A 104 9.06 2.46 -14.35
CA TYR A 104 8.74 2.45 -12.91
C TYR A 104 9.94 2.05 -12.05
N ARG A 105 10.64 0.96 -12.41
CA ARG A 105 11.84 0.52 -11.66
C ARG A 105 12.94 1.57 -11.69
N ASP A 106 13.22 2.13 -12.86
CA ASP A 106 14.23 3.18 -13.03
C ASP A 106 13.87 4.44 -12.25
N GLY A 107 12.59 4.83 -12.23
CA GLY A 107 12.08 5.95 -11.45
C GLY A 107 12.23 5.75 -9.95
N ILE A 108 11.89 4.58 -9.42
CA ILE A 108 12.07 4.24 -7.99
C ILE A 108 13.55 4.28 -7.61
N LEU A 109 14.42 3.70 -8.43
CA LEU A 109 15.86 3.68 -8.18
C LEU A 109 16.46 5.09 -8.21
N LEU A 110 16.03 5.91 -9.18
CA LEU A 110 16.47 7.31 -9.28
C LEU A 110 16.01 8.13 -8.07
N TYR A 111 14.76 7.95 -7.64
CA TYR A 111 14.24 8.60 -6.44
C TYR A 111 15.06 8.24 -5.20
N GLU A 112 15.26 6.96 -4.96
CA GLU A 112 16.01 6.46 -3.81
C GLU A 112 17.47 6.97 -3.82
N LEU A 113 18.13 6.92 -4.98
CA LEU A 113 19.48 7.46 -5.14
C LEU A 113 19.53 8.95 -4.86
N THR A 114 18.57 9.71 -5.37
CA THR A 114 18.49 11.15 -5.19
C THR A 114 18.21 11.52 -3.73
N ASP A 115 17.32 10.78 -3.08
CA ASP A 115 17.05 10.97 -1.65
C ASP A 115 18.33 10.73 -0.82
N GLN A 116 18.98 9.61 -1.00
CA GLN A 116 20.16 9.25 -0.22
C GLN A 116 21.35 10.17 -0.47
N LYS A 117 21.60 10.53 -1.73
CA LYS A 117 22.82 11.27 -2.13
C LYS A 117 22.67 12.78 -2.06
N ILE A 118 21.46 13.31 -2.21
CA ILE A 118 21.21 14.75 -2.32
C ILE A 118 20.33 15.22 -1.16
N TRP A 119 19.07 14.82 -1.11
CA TRP A 119 18.09 15.42 -0.21
C TRP A 119 18.37 15.09 1.26
N SER A 120 18.45 13.80 1.59
CA SER A 120 18.75 13.36 2.96
C SER A 120 20.12 13.82 3.42
N LYS A 121 21.11 13.89 2.54
CA LYS A 121 22.43 14.42 2.86
C LYS A 121 22.40 15.92 3.13
N ALA A 122 21.70 16.68 2.30
CA ALA A 122 21.55 18.12 2.49
C ALA A 122 20.85 18.47 3.81
N VAL A 123 19.79 17.73 4.16
CA VAL A 123 19.06 17.95 5.44
C VAL A 123 19.90 17.55 6.67
N LYS A 124 20.71 16.53 6.57
CA LYS A 124 21.57 16.05 7.69
C LYS A 124 22.84 16.91 7.89
N ASP A 125 23.32 17.57 6.84
CA ASP A 125 24.53 18.40 6.90
C ASP A 125 24.21 19.80 7.45
N THR A 126 23.95 19.87 8.74
CA THR A 126 23.61 21.15 9.42
C THR A 126 24.76 22.16 9.36
N VAL A 127 26.00 21.70 9.37
CA VAL A 127 27.19 22.55 9.29
C VAL A 127 27.32 23.16 7.89
N GLY A 128 27.17 22.35 6.85
CA GLY A 128 27.18 22.81 5.46
C GLY A 128 26.03 23.76 5.16
N LEU A 129 24.82 23.45 5.64
CA LEU A 129 23.64 24.33 5.50
C LEU A 129 23.85 25.68 6.16
N ASN A 130 24.38 25.72 7.39
CA ASN A 130 24.67 26.97 8.09
C ASN A 130 25.75 27.78 7.36
N SER A 131 26.80 27.12 6.91
CA SER A 131 27.87 27.77 6.14
C SER A 131 27.35 28.38 4.81
N PHE A 132 26.51 27.61 4.09
CA PHE A 132 25.85 28.08 2.88
C PHE A 132 24.92 29.28 3.14
N TYR A 133 24.10 29.19 4.19
CA TYR A 133 23.22 30.26 4.61
C TYR A 133 23.98 31.57 4.89
N LEU A 134 25.04 31.48 5.72
CA LEU A 134 25.83 32.67 6.06
C LEU A 134 26.46 33.34 4.84
N LYS A 135 26.93 32.55 3.88
CA LYS A 135 27.53 33.08 2.63
C LYS A 135 26.51 33.70 1.68
N ASN A 136 25.30 33.16 1.67
CA ASN A 136 24.31 33.48 0.62
C ASN A 136 23.08 34.22 1.15
N LYS A 137 22.97 34.49 2.46
CA LYS A 137 21.75 35.08 3.06
C LYS A 137 21.27 36.34 2.40
N GLN A 138 22.18 37.16 1.85
CA GLN A 138 21.83 38.41 1.17
C GLN A 138 20.99 38.17 -0.12
N ASN A 139 21.17 37.02 -0.76
CA ASN A 139 20.42 36.65 -1.97
C ASN A 139 18.97 36.20 -1.64
N TYR A 140 18.69 35.94 -0.36
CA TYR A 140 17.38 35.44 0.13
C TYR A 140 16.72 36.44 1.08
N MET A 141 17.18 37.68 1.11
CA MET A 141 16.56 38.73 1.90
C MET A 141 15.24 39.16 1.25
N TRP A 142 14.29 39.35 2.11
CA TRP A 142 13.00 39.88 1.68
C TRP A 142 13.12 41.37 1.37
N ASP A 143 12.34 41.86 0.41
CA ASP A 143 12.18 43.27 0.18
C ASP A 143 11.71 44.03 1.44
N LYS A 144 11.85 45.37 1.43
CA LYS A 144 11.39 46.18 2.55
C LYS A 144 9.97 45.84 2.91
N ARG A 145 9.76 45.52 4.18
CA ARG A 145 8.46 45.10 4.73
C ARG A 145 8.10 46.00 5.89
N VAL A 146 6.81 46.12 6.12
CA VAL A 146 6.24 46.74 7.32
C VAL A 146 5.56 45.66 8.14
N ASN A 147 5.72 45.74 9.46
CA ASN A 147 4.91 44.98 10.37
C ASN A 147 3.71 45.87 10.73
N ALA A 148 2.54 45.53 10.27
CA ALA A 148 1.33 46.29 10.44
C ALA A 148 0.18 45.47 10.97
N SER A 149 -0.62 46.04 11.85
CA SER A 149 -1.88 45.45 12.31
C SER A 149 -3.03 46.33 11.81
N ILE A 150 -4.03 45.67 11.22
CA ILE A 150 -5.26 46.34 10.75
C ILE A 150 -6.33 46.13 11.82
N ILE A 151 -6.89 47.24 12.31
CA ILE A 151 -7.93 47.22 13.34
C ILE A 151 -9.23 47.75 12.73
N ASN A 152 -10.21 46.88 12.61
CA ASN A 152 -11.56 47.23 12.14
C ASN A 152 -12.38 47.80 13.30
N CYS A 153 -12.86 49.02 13.16
CA CYS A 153 -13.72 49.71 14.12
C CYS A 153 -15.13 49.91 13.55
N ILE A 154 -16.15 49.94 14.43
CA ILE A 154 -17.55 50.09 14.03
C ILE A 154 -17.82 51.41 13.32
N ASN A 155 -17.12 52.49 13.73
CA ASN A 155 -17.27 53.82 13.17
C ASN A 155 -15.99 54.66 13.32
N GLU A 156 -15.91 55.76 12.60
CA GLU A 156 -14.75 56.65 12.57
C GLU A 156 -14.40 57.23 13.96
N SER A 157 -15.42 57.64 14.76
CA SER A 157 -15.22 58.16 16.12
C SER A 157 -14.48 57.14 17.01
N MET A 158 -14.82 55.85 16.88
CA MET A 158 -14.16 54.76 17.61
C MET A 158 -12.72 54.57 17.07
N ALA A 159 -12.52 54.58 15.78
CA ALA A 159 -11.19 54.45 15.19
C ALA A 159 -10.23 55.56 15.66
N LEU A 160 -10.69 56.81 15.72
CA LEU A 160 -9.89 57.95 16.21
C LEU A 160 -9.56 57.77 17.72
N LYS A 161 -10.50 57.29 18.55
CA LYS A 161 -10.25 57.03 19.96
C LYS A 161 -9.20 55.93 20.17
N VAL A 162 -9.33 54.82 19.42
CA VAL A 162 -8.37 53.71 19.44
C VAL A 162 -6.98 54.14 19.01
N ARG A 163 -6.87 54.83 17.88
CA ARG A 163 -5.60 55.41 17.38
C ARG A 163 -4.94 56.26 18.46
N LYS A 164 -5.71 57.19 19.12
CA LYS A 164 -5.18 58.07 20.16
C LYS A 164 -4.66 57.28 21.37
N LYS A 165 -5.33 56.20 21.77
CA LYS A 165 -4.91 55.34 22.90
C LYS A 165 -3.64 54.54 22.55
N ILE A 166 -3.53 54.00 21.35
CA ILE A 166 -2.34 53.28 20.87
C ILE A 166 -1.13 54.25 20.82
N MET A 167 -1.29 55.40 20.21
CA MET A 167 -0.22 56.38 20.08
C MET A 167 0.29 56.92 21.44
N LYS A 168 -0.55 56.89 22.48
CA LYS A 168 -0.16 57.26 23.85
C LYS A 168 0.38 56.07 24.69
N GLY A 169 0.48 54.85 24.10
CA GLY A 169 0.97 53.67 24.78
C GLY A 169 0.02 53.14 25.90
N HIS A 170 -1.24 53.59 25.90
CA HIS A 170 -2.21 53.23 26.93
C HIS A 170 -2.98 51.94 26.65
N MET A 171 -2.73 51.25 25.54
CA MET A 171 -3.44 50.02 25.13
C MET A 171 -2.58 49.21 24.19
N ASN A 172 -2.45 47.91 24.46
CA ASN A 172 -1.78 46.98 23.53
C ASN A 172 -2.83 46.37 22.58
N LEU A 173 -2.35 45.62 21.56
CA LEU A 173 -3.20 45.03 20.52
C LEU A 173 -4.21 44.00 21.07
N ASP A 174 -3.86 43.23 22.07
CA ASP A 174 -4.74 42.21 22.68
C ASP A 174 -5.88 42.86 23.46
N GLU A 175 -5.60 43.99 24.20
CA GLU A 175 -6.61 44.76 24.90
C GLU A 175 -7.55 45.47 23.94
N ILE A 176 -7.05 45.89 22.78
CA ILE A 176 -7.85 46.50 21.72
C ILE A 176 -8.86 45.46 21.20
N GLN A 177 -8.39 44.27 20.86
CA GLN A 177 -9.22 43.20 20.31
C GLN A 177 -10.35 42.78 21.26
N SER A 178 -10.12 42.82 22.56
CA SER A 178 -11.11 42.45 23.59
C SER A 178 -12.12 43.55 23.91
N LYS A 179 -11.82 44.86 23.65
CA LYS A 179 -12.61 45.98 24.17
C LYS A 179 -13.24 46.88 23.11
N ILE A 180 -12.87 46.75 21.81
CA ILE A 180 -13.26 47.70 20.78
C ILE A 180 -14.65 47.50 20.21
N ASN A 181 -15.13 46.25 20.17
CA ASN A 181 -16.41 45.90 19.54
C ASN A 181 -17.44 45.36 20.53
N LYS A 182 -17.35 45.74 21.78
CA LYS A 182 -18.38 45.48 22.79
C LYS A 182 -19.34 46.61 22.91
#